data_302b95725745114eba30ff04fdcc2af5
#
_entry.id   302b95725745114eba30ff04fdcc2af5
#
_cell.length_a   1.000
_cell.length_b   1.000
_cell.length_c   1.000
_cell.angle_alpha   90.00
_cell.angle_beta   90.00
_cell.angle_gamma   90.00
#
_symmetry.space_group_name_H-M   'P 1'
#
loop_
_entity.id
_entity.type
_entity.pdbx_description
1 polymer ?
#
loop_
_entity_poly.entity_id
_entity_poly.type
_entity_poly.pdbx_seq_one_letter_code
_entity_poly.pdbx_strand_id
1 'polypeptide(L)'
;MQNGIYYFTNFQLILLFQNVLFFSAGCVSSQKGDHTMATSNKNLHLTDDERRIIQCGIENNSSKKSIADTLGKDKSTIGKEIKNHRTLSYKSKYPVECIDAGKCPNKYSHHCSKDCPAFKPFICKRRDRSPGACNGCERYNRCRFDKYKYEADAAQKEYAELLCDARAGVNATRNEIRDLGLLIKPLLEQGQSLYVICQNHPEIKVTERTLYTYIEDGVFQDAGVSITNLDLKKKVRRKIPKNRKTQYAKRQDRSYLKGRTHLDYTNYLEENPDARIVEMDTVYNDVSNGPFIQTFKFLQYDLLICIYHESKTSDEMLKGILLLEQYLGPDIFNVEVEVLLTDRGSEFVSASEAEYREDGSRRTRVYYCDSMCSWQKGSLENVHLLLREICPNKTDLYALGLTSQEKANIISSHINSYPKKKLKGKSSFQLLEFINPDMADRLHQAGLFVVQSDKVTLKPYLLKTNSR
;
A
#
# COMPACT_ATOMS: atom_id res chain seq x y z
N MET A 1 -44.80 8.02 40.30
CA MET A 1 -44.16 7.22 41.36
C MET A 1 -43.10 6.37 40.71
N GLN A 2 -41.93 6.67 41.16
CA GLN A 2 -40.71 5.90 41.29
C GLN A 2 -39.95 5.40 40.04
N ASN A 3 -38.92 6.10 39.84
CA ASN A 3 -37.57 5.88 39.30
C ASN A 3 -36.95 4.53 39.63
N GLY A 4 -36.30 3.92 38.67
CA GLY A 4 -35.34 2.84 38.83
C GLY A 4 -34.16 3.00 37.91
N ILE A 5 -33.16 3.78 38.37
CA ILE A 5 -31.84 3.93 37.76
C ILE A 5 -31.02 2.69 38.15
N TYR A 6 -30.57 1.90 37.21
CA TYR A 6 -29.56 0.88 37.44
C TYR A 6 -28.18 1.39 37.06
N TYR A 7 -27.40 1.69 38.09
CA TYR A 7 -25.96 1.82 38.01
C TYR A 7 -25.35 0.42 37.86
N PHE A 8 -24.66 0.14 36.77
CA PHE A 8 -23.72 -0.96 36.72
C PHE A 8 -22.33 -0.42 37.01
N THR A 9 -21.82 -0.78 38.15
CA THR A 9 -20.52 -0.42 38.71
C THR A 9 -19.38 -1.09 37.98
N ASN A 10 -18.40 -0.28 37.60
CA ASN A 10 -17.04 -0.66 37.25
C ASN A 10 -16.36 -1.42 38.41
N PHE A 11 -16.26 -2.73 38.38
CA PHE A 11 -15.48 -3.51 39.36
C PHE A 11 -14.83 -4.79 38.80
N GLN A 12 -14.45 -4.80 37.52
CA GLN A 12 -13.69 -5.93 36.95
C GLN A 12 -12.54 -5.54 36.01
N LEU A 13 -11.96 -4.34 36.17
CA LEU A 13 -10.80 -3.89 35.38
C LEU A 13 -9.57 -3.53 36.22
N ILE A 14 -9.44 -4.07 37.46
CA ILE A 14 -8.30 -3.78 38.36
C ILE A 14 -7.47 -5.03 38.70
N LEU A 15 -7.64 -6.14 38.01
CA LEU A 15 -6.81 -7.36 38.30
C LEU A 15 -5.90 -7.80 37.13
N LEU A 16 -5.62 -6.94 36.13
CA LEU A 16 -4.67 -7.25 35.05
C LEU A 16 -3.50 -6.26 34.93
N PHE A 17 -3.30 -5.38 35.93
CA PHE A 17 -2.19 -4.41 35.92
C PHE A 17 -1.20 -4.58 37.10
N GLN A 18 -0.97 -5.78 37.58
CA GLN A 18 0.03 -6.02 38.62
C GLN A 18 1.15 -7.03 38.28
N ASN A 19 1.47 -7.21 36.99
CA ASN A 19 2.65 -8.04 36.64
C ASN A 19 3.53 -7.42 35.53
N VAL A 20 3.68 -6.11 35.48
CA VAL A 20 4.71 -5.46 34.64
C VAL A 20 5.40 -4.38 35.43
N LEU A 21 6.20 -4.78 36.41
CA LEU A 21 7.28 -3.99 36.98
C LEU A 21 8.22 -4.98 37.69
N PHE A 22 9.27 -5.39 36.99
CA PHE A 22 10.58 -5.82 37.47
C PHE A 22 11.28 -6.63 36.37
N PHE A 23 11.90 -5.96 35.43
CA PHE A 23 13.12 -6.44 34.77
C PHE A 23 13.94 -5.25 34.30
N SER A 24 14.58 -4.61 35.29
CA SER A 24 15.75 -3.79 35.03
C SER A 24 16.98 -4.64 35.35
N ALA A 25 17.94 -4.62 34.44
CA ALA A 25 19.32 -5.02 34.61
C ALA A 25 19.61 -6.44 35.15
N GLY A 26 19.96 -7.32 34.23
CA GLY A 26 20.55 -8.61 34.57
C GLY A 26 21.12 -9.26 33.32
N CYS A 27 22.36 -8.88 32.99
CA CYS A 27 23.17 -9.64 32.05
C CYS A 27 23.39 -11.04 32.64
N VAL A 28 22.74 -12.06 32.08
CA VAL A 28 22.87 -13.43 32.56
C VAL A 28 24.19 -14.00 32.07
N SER A 29 25.00 -14.36 33.03
CA SER A 29 26.23 -15.14 32.91
C SER A 29 25.99 -16.48 32.23
N SER A 30 26.94 -16.84 31.38
CA SER A 30 27.13 -18.12 30.70
C SER A 30 26.83 -19.34 31.57
N GLN A 31 25.90 -20.17 31.12
CA GLN A 31 25.95 -21.60 31.44
C GLN A 31 26.38 -22.37 30.18
N LYS A 32 27.47 -23.12 30.34
CA LYS A 32 27.94 -24.10 29.37
C LYS A 32 26.97 -25.29 29.38
N GLY A 33 26.41 -25.58 28.24
CA GLY A 33 25.61 -26.77 28.01
C GLY A 33 25.78 -27.23 26.57
N ASP A 34 26.37 -28.34 26.39
CA ASP A 34 26.46 -29.32 25.30
C ASP A 34 26.47 -28.86 23.82
N HIS A 35 27.59 -29.17 23.20
CA HIS A 35 27.83 -29.17 21.77
C HIS A 35 26.94 -30.18 21.03
N THR A 36 25.80 -29.75 20.52
CA THR A 36 25.20 -30.37 19.36
C THR A 36 25.66 -29.61 18.12
N MET A 37 26.10 -30.33 17.10
CA MET A 37 26.62 -29.81 15.82
C MET A 37 25.74 -28.68 15.29
N ALA A 38 26.27 -27.46 15.26
CA ALA A 38 25.64 -26.31 14.63
C ALA A 38 25.59 -26.53 13.11
N THR A 39 24.44 -26.88 12.59
CA THR A 39 24.14 -26.74 11.15
C THR A 39 24.40 -25.28 10.78
N SER A 40 25.26 -25.02 9.80
CA SER A 40 25.69 -23.68 9.43
C SER A 40 24.48 -22.87 8.96
N ASN A 41 24.09 -21.85 9.74
CA ASN A 41 23.01 -20.91 9.46
C ASN A 41 23.32 -19.94 8.28
N LYS A 42 24.37 -20.22 7.50
CA LYS A 42 24.89 -19.27 6.49
C LYS A 42 23.91 -18.85 5.41
N ASN A 43 22.95 -19.69 5.05
CA ASN A 43 22.03 -19.45 3.92
C ASN A 43 20.58 -19.23 4.35
N LEU A 44 20.28 -19.19 5.64
CA LEU A 44 18.93 -18.91 6.13
C LEU A 44 18.70 -17.42 6.26
N HIS A 45 17.46 -16.98 5.99
CA HIS A 45 17.04 -15.62 6.22
C HIS A 45 17.14 -15.27 7.71
N LEU A 46 17.28 -13.97 8.02
CA LEU A 46 17.29 -13.50 9.40
C LEU A 46 15.91 -13.66 10.04
N THR A 47 15.90 -14.17 11.27
CA THR A 47 14.70 -14.26 12.11
C THR A 47 14.47 -12.97 12.88
N ASP A 48 13.30 -12.83 13.52
CA ASP A 48 12.98 -11.71 14.40
C ASP A 48 13.99 -11.59 15.57
N ASP A 49 14.30 -12.71 16.22
CA ASP A 49 15.28 -12.73 17.31
C ASP A 49 16.68 -12.31 16.84
N GLU A 50 17.11 -12.77 15.66
CA GLU A 50 18.38 -12.36 15.07
C GLU A 50 18.42 -10.85 14.79
N ARG A 51 17.29 -10.25 14.34
CA ARG A 51 17.15 -8.80 14.15
C ARG A 51 17.23 -8.03 15.47
N ARG A 52 16.64 -8.55 16.54
CA ARG A 52 16.77 -7.98 17.90
C ARG A 52 18.20 -8.02 18.41
N ILE A 53 18.93 -9.12 18.15
CA ILE A 53 20.36 -9.22 18.47
C ILE A 53 21.17 -8.20 17.68
N ILE A 54 20.86 -7.99 16.40
CA ILE A 54 21.50 -6.97 15.57
C ILE A 54 21.25 -5.57 16.18
N GLN A 55 20.02 -5.24 16.54
CA GLN A 55 19.69 -3.96 17.16
C GLN A 55 20.46 -3.75 18.45
N CYS A 56 20.44 -4.70 19.36
CA CYS A 56 21.17 -4.66 20.62
C CYS A 56 22.70 -4.50 20.41
N GLY A 57 23.24 -5.23 19.44
CA GLY A 57 24.66 -5.10 19.07
C GLY A 57 25.00 -3.70 18.55
N ILE A 58 24.13 -3.08 17.74
CA ILE A 58 24.32 -1.70 17.28
C ILE A 58 24.27 -0.73 18.46
N GLU A 59 23.33 -0.88 19.38
CA GLU A 59 23.18 -0.04 20.58
C GLU A 59 24.43 -0.09 21.45
N ASN A 60 24.97 -1.28 21.63
CA ASN A 60 26.20 -1.54 22.40
C ASN A 60 27.50 -1.22 21.64
N ASN A 61 27.39 -0.57 20.46
CA ASN A 61 28.55 -0.19 19.64
C ASN A 61 29.39 -1.37 19.13
N SER A 62 28.81 -2.57 19.03
CA SER A 62 29.48 -3.74 18.49
C SER A 62 29.80 -3.57 17.01
N SER A 63 30.90 -4.15 16.55
CA SER A 63 31.22 -4.11 15.12
C SER A 63 30.32 -5.06 14.33
N LYS A 64 30.12 -4.77 13.03
CA LYS A 64 29.39 -5.70 12.13
C LYS A 64 29.97 -7.11 12.13
N LYS A 65 31.29 -7.23 12.31
CA LYS A 65 31.96 -8.54 12.42
C LYS A 65 31.55 -9.26 13.69
N SER A 66 31.61 -8.58 14.84
CA SER A 66 31.22 -9.14 16.12
C SER A 66 29.76 -9.62 16.13
N ILE A 67 28.84 -8.80 15.59
CA ILE A 67 27.41 -9.19 15.44
C ILE A 67 27.28 -10.41 14.53
N ALA A 68 27.99 -10.45 13.42
CA ALA A 68 27.98 -11.56 12.49
C ALA A 68 28.51 -12.85 13.12
N ASP A 69 29.61 -12.77 13.86
CA ASP A 69 30.21 -13.90 14.57
C ASP A 69 29.24 -14.46 15.62
N THR A 70 28.52 -13.60 16.35
CA THR A 70 27.48 -14.00 17.31
C THR A 70 26.32 -14.76 16.66
N LEU A 71 25.93 -14.36 15.46
CA LEU A 71 24.79 -14.95 14.74
C LEU A 71 25.19 -16.10 13.79
N GLY A 72 26.47 -16.41 13.66
CA GLY A 72 26.98 -17.37 12.69
C GLY A 72 26.68 -16.98 11.22
N LYS A 73 26.58 -15.69 10.93
CA LYS A 73 26.26 -15.13 9.61
C LYS A 73 27.48 -14.41 9.02
N ASP A 74 27.42 -14.11 7.74
CA ASP A 74 28.46 -13.31 7.09
C ASP A 74 28.31 -11.82 7.44
N LYS A 75 29.46 -11.14 7.62
CA LYS A 75 29.52 -9.70 7.90
C LYS A 75 28.79 -8.85 6.85
N SER A 76 28.81 -9.27 5.59
CA SER A 76 28.13 -8.57 4.49
C SER A 76 26.61 -8.67 4.63
N THR A 77 26.10 -9.81 5.13
CA THR A 77 24.68 -10.02 5.42
C THR A 77 24.20 -9.01 6.47
N ILE A 78 24.92 -8.91 7.59
CA ILE A 78 24.61 -7.92 8.63
C ILE A 78 24.72 -6.49 8.10
N GLY A 79 25.73 -6.23 7.28
CA GLY A 79 25.90 -4.91 6.67
C GLY A 79 24.78 -4.53 5.72
N LYS A 80 24.27 -5.47 4.91
CA LYS A 80 23.13 -5.28 4.04
C LYS A 80 21.84 -5.09 4.82
N GLU A 81 21.59 -5.94 5.81
CA GLU A 81 20.42 -5.85 6.69
C GLU A 81 20.32 -4.44 7.32
N ILE A 82 21.38 -4.00 8.02
CA ILE A 82 21.39 -2.67 8.65
C ILE A 82 21.21 -1.55 7.62
N LYS A 83 21.87 -1.64 6.46
CA LYS A 83 21.81 -0.59 5.44
C LYS A 83 20.42 -0.49 4.81
N ASN A 84 19.77 -1.62 4.56
CA ASN A 84 18.50 -1.68 3.84
C ASN A 84 17.31 -1.31 4.74
N HIS A 85 17.38 -1.65 6.03
CA HIS A 85 16.25 -1.50 6.97
C HIS A 85 16.46 -0.39 8.02
N ARG A 86 17.55 0.39 7.94
CA ARG A 86 17.68 1.59 8.77
C ARG A 86 16.83 2.73 8.25
N THR A 87 16.11 3.39 9.13
CA THR A 87 15.23 4.52 8.84
C THR A 87 15.90 5.85 9.16
N LEU A 88 15.55 6.90 8.44
CA LEU A 88 16.00 8.26 8.71
C LEU A 88 15.24 8.80 9.90
N SER A 89 15.89 8.89 11.08
CA SER A 89 15.29 9.40 12.32
C SER A 89 15.46 10.91 12.53
N TYR A 90 16.37 11.53 11.79
CA TYR A 90 16.57 12.98 11.80
C TYR A 90 17.22 13.41 10.49
N LYS A 91 16.60 14.38 9.81
CA LYS A 91 17.13 15.03 8.61
C LYS A 91 17.94 16.25 9.00
N SER A 92 19.15 16.34 8.48
CA SER A 92 19.99 17.52 8.65
C SER A 92 19.33 18.77 8.08
N LYS A 93 19.51 19.91 8.74
CA LYS A 93 19.10 21.22 8.22
C LYS A 93 20.08 21.76 7.17
N TYR A 94 21.25 21.13 7.03
CA TYR A 94 22.24 21.52 6.01
C TYR A 94 21.87 20.89 4.67
N PRO A 95 21.91 21.64 3.57
CA PRO A 95 21.61 21.11 2.23
C PRO A 95 22.54 19.95 1.83
N VAL A 96 23.79 19.99 2.27
CA VAL A 96 24.77 18.91 2.09
C VAL A 96 25.54 18.62 3.37
N GLU A 97 25.95 17.38 3.56
CA GLU A 97 26.74 16.96 4.71
C GLU A 97 28.23 17.35 4.54
N CYS A 98 28.57 18.55 4.91
CA CYS A 98 29.91 19.09 4.89
C CYS A 98 30.49 19.20 6.31
N ILE A 99 31.77 18.82 6.52
CA ILE A 99 32.42 18.90 7.83
C ILE A 99 32.37 20.32 8.39
N ASP A 100 32.59 21.30 7.53
CA ASP A 100 32.67 22.70 7.89
C ASP A 100 31.30 23.41 7.89
N ALA A 101 30.19 22.68 7.68
CA ALA A 101 28.86 23.25 7.59
C ALA A 101 28.48 24.14 8.82
N GLY A 102 28.91 23.77 10.02
CA GLY A 102 28.63 24.54 11.25
C GLY A 102 29.23 25.96 11.24
N LYS A 103 30.34 26.16 10.55
CA LYS A 103 31.09 27.43 10.48
C LYS A 103 30.89 28.18 9.16
N CYS A 104 30.27 27.50 8.16
CA CYS A 104 30.12 28.06 6.83
C CYS A 104 29.05 29.17 6.83
N PRO A 105 29.32 30.36 6.29
CA PRO A 105 28.30 31.43 6.17
C PRO A 105 27.13 31.03 5.27
N ASN A 106 27.38 30.18 4.26
CA ASN A 106 26.37 29.73 3.30
C ASN A 106 25.64 28.44 3.71
N LYS A 107 25.74 27.98 4.96
CA LYS A 107 25.27 26.69 5.44
C LYS A 107 23.78 26.38 5.23
N TYR A 108 22.97 27.40 4.98
CA TYR A 108 21.53 27.28 4.71
C TYR A 108 21.14 27.84 3.34
N SER A 109 22.12 28.31 2.54
CA SER A 109 21.90 28.91 1.24
C SER A 109 21.67 27.85 0.17
N HIS A 110 20.90 28.17 -0.87
CA HIS A 110 20.76 27.39 -2.09
C HIS A 110 22.11 27.16 -2.83
N HIS A 111 23.12 27.97 -2.56
CA HIS A 111 24.48 27.81 -3.11
C HIS A 111 25.29 26.73 -2.37
N CYS A 112 24.79 26.17 -1.25
CA CYS A 112 25.45 25.10 -0.55
C CYS A 112 25.19 23.75 -1.26
N SER A 113 26.09 23.39 -2.17
CA SER A 113 26.02 22.17 -2.98
C SER A 113 27.32 21.35 -2.84
N LYS A 114 27.33 20.16 -3.41
CA LYS A 114 28.55 19.30 -3.49
C LYS A 114 29.61 19.91 -4.44
N ASP A 115 29.22 20.80 -5.32
CA ASP A 115 30.10 21.49 -6.27
C ASP A 115 30.81 22.70 -5.65
N CYS A 116 30.53 23.00 -4.39
CA CYS A 116 31.22 24.08 -3.66
C CYS A 116 32.73 23.78 -3.58
N PRO A 117 33.61 24.71 -3.97
CA PRO A 117 35.04 24.49 -3.91
C PRO A 117 35.61 24.18 -2.52
N ALA A 118 34.91 24.62 -1.47
CA ALA A 118 35.25 24.33 -0.07
C ALA A 118 34.51 23.09 0.51
N PHE A 119 33.79 22.33 -0.33
CA PHE A 119 33.06 21.16 0.13
C PHE A 119 34.00 20.05 0.61
N LYS A 120 33.83 19.66 1.86
CA LYS A 120 34.47 18.49 2.47
C LYS A 120 33.45 17.56 2.98
N PRO A 121 33.29 16.36 2.38
CA PRO A 121 32.22 15.43 2.77
C PRO A 121 32.37 14.99 4.24
N PHE A 122 31.28 15.07 4.99
CA PHE A 122 31.23 14.52 6.33
C PHE A 122 30.96 13.01 6.25
N ILE A 123 31.85 12.21 6.81
CA ILE A 123 31.73 10.75 6.90
C ILE A 123 31.72 10.36 8.37
N CYS A 124 30.58 9.88 8.85
CA CYS A 124 30.44 9.38 10.20
C CYS A 124 30.94 7.93 10.26
N LYS A 125 32.00 7.66 11.03
CA LYS A 125 32.53 6.30 11.16
C LYS A 125 31.47 5.32 11.64
N ARG A 126 30.55 5.72 12.56
CA ARG A 126 29.50 4.89 13.11
C ARG A 126 28.37 4.64 12.10
N ARG A 127 27.81 5.71 11.52
CA ARG A 127 26.68 5.64 10.58
C ARG A 127 27.06 5.04 9.22
N ASP A 128 28.19 5.46 8.69
CA ASP A 128 28.55 5.17 7.29
C ASP A 128 29.47 3.94 7.16
N ARG A 129 30.11 3.51 8.25
CA ARG A 129 30.98 2.32 8.27
C ARG A 129 30.47 1.22 9.19
N SER A 130 30.72 1.31 10.50
CA SER A 130 30.36 0.28 11.48
C SER A 130 29.98 0.93 12.82
N PRO A 131 28.85 0.51 13.42
CA PRO A 131 27.94 -0.58 13.05
C PRO A 131 27.04 -0.28 11.85
N GLY A 132 26.83 0.97 11.44
CA GLY A 132 26.05 1.33 10.27
C GLY A 132 24.75 2.07 10.57
N ALA A 133 24.45 2.33 11.84
CA ALA A 133 23.31 3.11 12.32
C ALA A 133 23.66 3.95 13.54
N CYS A 134 22.77 4.84 13.95
CA CYS A 134 23.02 5.81 15.02
C CYS A 134 22.46 5.37 16.38
N ASN A 135 21.88 4.17 16.50
CA ASN A 135 21.44 3.62 17.78
C ASN A 135 22.59 3.60 18.79
N GLY A 136 22.35 4.03 20.03
CA GLY A 136 23.39 4.06 21.09
C GLY A 136 24.56 5.01 20.81
N CYS A 137 24.38 6.00 19.94
CA CYS A 137 25.43 6.98 19.65
C CYS A 137 25.50 8.02 20.77
N GLU A 138 26.61 8.11 21.48
CA GLU A 138 26.82 9.10 22.54
C GLU A 138 26.66 10.55 22.10
N ARG A 139 26.98 10.82 20.83
CA ARG A 139 26.82 12.14 20.22
C ARG A 139 25.48 12.38 19.56
N TYR A 140 24.52 11.45 19.71
CA TYR A 140 23.24 11.50 19.01
C TYR A 140 22.55 12.86 19.13
N ASN A 141 22.37 13.35 20.34
CA ASN A 141 21.67 14.62 20.61
C ASN A 141 22.44 15.88 20.14
N ARG A 142 23.77 15.80 20.03
CA ARG A 142 24.62 16.90 19.59
C ARG A 142 24.94 16.87 18.10
N CYS A 143 24.67 15.76 17.42
CA CYS A 143 24.94 15.58 15.99
C CYS A 143 23.92 16.40 15.17
N ARG A 144 24.40 17.13 14.19
CA ARG A 144 23.59 17.99 13.31
C ARG A 144 23.40 17.42 11.89
N PHE A 145 23.98 16.26 11.62
CA PHE A 145 23.91 15.54 10.34
C PHE A 145 22.79 14.52 10.35
N ASP A 146 22.46 13.97 9.16
CA ASP A 146 21.44 12.93 9.03
C ASP A 146 21.70 11.78 9.98
N LYS A 147 20.66 11.33 10.66
CA LYS A 147 20.72 10.23 11.63
C LYS A 147 19.81 9.10 11.16
N TYR A 148 20.35 7.91 11.22
CA TYR A 148 19.62 6.70 10.84
C TYR A 148 19.57 5.76 12.05
N LYS A 149 18.39 5.21 12.31
CA LYS A 149 18.19 4.16 13.30
C LYS A 149 17.84 2.84 12.64
N TYR A 150 18.27 1.76 13.21
CA TYR A 150 17.84 0.42 12.89
C TYR A 150 16.92 -0.08 14.00
N GLU A 151 15.70 -0.48 13.64
CA GLU A 151 14.70 -1.01 14.56
C GLU A 151 14.30 -2.41 14.10
N ALA A 152 14.48 -3.41 14.96
CA ALA A 152 14.27 -4.81 14.63
C ALA A 152 12.83 -5.09 14.21
N ASP A 153 11.86 -4.53 14.96
CA ASP A 153 10.43 -4.73 14.68
C ASP A 153 10.04 -4.11 13.33
N ALA A 154 10.56 -2.93 12.99
CA ALA A 154 10.32 -2.29 11.69
C ALA A 154 10.96 -3.10 10.55
N ALA A 155 12.19 -3.58 10.74
CA ALA A 155 12.89 -4.42 9.76
C ALA A 155 12.17 -5.77 9.54
N GLN A 156 11.64 -6.38 10.62
CA GLN A 156 10.87 -7.61 10.54
C GLN A 156 9.54 -7.39 9.81
N LYS A 157 8.86 -6.30 10.08
CA LYS A 157 7.61 -5.94 9.40
C LYS A 157 7.83 -5.72 7.90
N GLU A 158 8.83 -4.91 7.53
CA GLU A 158 9.21 -4.66 6.14
C GLU A 158 9.60 -5.97 5.42
N TYR A 159 10.34 -6.85 6.10
CA TYR A 159 10.68 -8.16 5.56
C TYR A 159 9.44 -9.06 5.35
N ALA A 160 8.52 -9.09 6.31
CA ALA A 160 7.28 -9.86 6.21
C ALA A 160 6.39 -9.35 5.06
N GLU A 161 6.28 -8.04 4.91
CA GLU A 161 5.59 -7.40 3.79
C GLU A 161 6.24 -7.77 2.45
N LEU A 162 7.56 -7.69 2.35
CA LEU A 162 8.31 -8.05 1.15
C LEU A 162 8.15 -9.52 0.78
N LEU A 163 8.05 -10.42 1.78
CA LEU A 163 7.76 -11.84 1.55
C LEU A 163 6.33 -12.07 1.07
N CYS A 164 5.34 -11.39 1.66
CA CYS A 164 3.95 -11.46 1.21
C CYS A 164 3.83 -10.97 -0.23
N ASP A 165 4.45 -9.86 -0.51
CA ASP A 165 4.44 -9.23 -1.83
C ASP A 165 5.21 -10.04 -2.89
N ALA A 166 6.35 -10.65 -2.52
CA ALA A 166 7.14 -11.49 -3.42
C ALA A 166 6.42 -12.80 -3.77
N ARG A 167 5.45 -13.20 -2.93
CA ARG A 167 4.59 -14.38 -3.15
C ARG A 167 3.26 -14.03 -3.80
N ALA A 168 2.95 -12.73 -3.96
CA ALA A 168 1.76 -12.28 -4.66
C ALA A 168 1.93 -12.54 -6.17
N GLY A 169 0.97 -13.22 -6.76
CA GLY A 169 1.00 -13.60 -8.17
C GLY A 169 1.65 -14.97 -8.44
N VAL A 170 1.77 -15.31 -9.70
CA VAL A 170 2.34 -16.58 -10.17
C VAL A 170 3.82 -16.37 -10.48
N ASN A 171 4.70 -17.13 -9.80
CA ASN A 171 6.15 -17.11 -10.06
C ASN A 171 6.51 -17.98 -11.28
N ALA A 172 5.81 -17.74 -12.40
CA ALA A 172 6.05 -18.42 -13.67
C ALA A 172 5.66 -17.47 -14.82
N THR A 173 6.25 -17.71 -15.99
CA THR A 173 5.87 -17.01 -17.21
C THR A 173 4.54 -17.55 -17.74
N ARG A 174 3.84 -16.75 -18.56
CA ARG A 174 2.60 -17.19 -19.21
C ARG A 174 2.77 -18.46 -20.04
N ASN A 175 3.90 -18.61 -20.71
CA ASN A 175 4.22 -19.80 -21.50
C ASN A 175 4.42 -21.04 -20.62
N GLU A 176 5.14 -20.92 -19.52
CA GLU A 176 5.31 -22.03 -18.56
C GLU A 176 3.96 -22.48 -17.97
N ILE A 177 3.07 -21.56 -17.64
CA ILE A 177 1.72 -21.91 -17.16
C ILE A 177 0.89 -22.54 -18.26
N ARG A 178 1.01 -22.06 -19.50
CA ARG A 178 0.33 -22.65 -20.65
C ARG A 178 0.79 -24.08 -20.88
N ASP A 179 2.09 -24.32 -20.88
CA ASP A 179 2.67 -25.66 -21.09
C ASP A 179 2.27 -26.61 -19.96
N LEU A 180 2.29 -26.13 -18.71
CA LEU A 180 1.79 -26.85 -17.54
C LEU A 180 0.29 -27.17 -17.69
N GLY A 181 -0.51 -26.21 -18.13
CA GLY A 181 -1.94 -26.41 -18.37
C GLY A 181 -2.23 -27.42 -19.48
N LEU A 182 -1.47 -27.39 -20.56
CA LEU A 182 -1.58 -28.38 -21.66
C LEU A 182 -1.20 -29.81 -21.22
N LEU A 183 -0.24 -29.93 -20.29
CA LEU A 183 0.10 -31.23 -19.67
C LEU A 183 -1.04 -31.73 -18.77
N ILE A 184 -1.59 -30.85 -17.91
CA ILE A 184 -2.55 -31.25 -16.88
C ILE A 184 -3.96 -31.47 -17.45
N LYS A 185 -4.39 -30.67 -18.43
CA LYS A 185 -5.76 -30.68 -18.94
C LYS A 185 -6.25 -32.06 -19.38
N PRO A 186 -5.52 -32.82 -20.27
CA PRO A 186 -5.97 -34.13 -20.71
C PRO A 186 -6.06 -35.15 -19.57
N LEU A 187 -5.20 -35.01 -18.55
CA LEU A 187 -5.18 -35.90 -17.39
C LEU A 187 -6.38 -35.63 -16.46
N LEU A 188 -6.78 -34.35 -16.31
CA LEU A 188 -8.00 -33.96 -15.61
C LEU A 188 -9.24 -34.46 -16.35
N GLU A 189 -9.29 -34.35 -17.67
CA GLU A 189 -10.36 -34.87 -18.51
C GLU A 189 -10.50 -36.40 -18.38
N GLN A 190 -9.38 -37.13 -18.18
CA GLN A 190 -9.38 -38.54 -17.82
C GLN A 190 -9.85 -38.83 -16.38
N GLY A 191 -10.16 -37.80 -15.59
CA GLY A 191 -10.65 -37.93 -14.21
C GLY A 191 -9.55 -38.17 -13.18
N GLN A 192 -8.26 -37.92 -13.52
CA GLN A 192 -7.17 -37.99 -12.57
C GLN A 192 -7.25 -36.83 -11.58
N SER A 193 -6.86 -37.07 -10.32
CA SER A 193 -6.76 -35.99 -9.32
C SER A 193 -5.42 -35.27 -9.47
N LEU A 194 -5.35 -33.98 -9.07
CA LEU A 194 -4.10 -33.23 -9.08
C LEU A 194 -3.00 -33.91 -8.28
N TYR A 195 -3.36 -34.57 -7.17
CA TYR A 195 -2.42 -35.38 -6.40
C TYR A 195 -1.76 -36.50 -7.25
N VAL A 196 -2.58 -37.26 -7.97
CA VAL A 196 -2.08 -38.34 -8.85
C VAL A 196 -1.23 -37.79 -9.99
N ILE A 197 -1.66 -36.69 -10.59
CA ILE A 197 -0.92 -36.00 -11.65
C ILE A 197 0.47 -35.58 -11.15
N CYS A 198 0.54 -34.91 -9.99
CA CYS A 198 1.83 -34.51 -9.41
C CYS A 198 2.74 -35.69 -9.05
N GLN A 199 2.17 -36.83 -8.64
CA GLN A 199 2.97 -38.04 -8.34
C GLN A 199 3.53 -38.68 -9.60
N ASN A 200 2.79 -38.69 -10.68
CA ASN A 200 3.19 -39.35 -11.95
C ASN A 200 4.06 -38.45 -12.85
N HIS A 201 4.05 -37.13 -12.58
CA HIS A 201 4.75 -36.13 -13.38
C HIS A 201 5.72 -35.32 -12.53
N PRO A 202 6.92 -35.83 -12.22
CA PRO A 202 7.93 -35.14 -11.41
C PRO A 202 8.47 -33.87 -12.07
N GLU A 203 8.24 -33.66 -13.36
CA GLU A 203 8.54 -32.46 -14.09
C GLU A 203 7.66 -31.25 -13.63
N ILE A 204 6.53 -31.50 -12.97
CA ILE A 204 5.69 -30.49 -12.36
C ILE A 204 6.37 -29.97 -11.08
N LYS A 205 6.99 -28.79 -11.18
CA LYS A 205 7.77 -28.18 -10.08
C LYS A 205 6.92 -27.49 -9.02
N VAL A 206 5.60 -27.43 -9.21
CA VAL A 206 4.66 -26.78 -8.28
C VAL A 206 3.92 -27.82 -7.44
N THR A 207 3.53 -27.42 -6.22
CA THR A 207 2.81 -28.36 -5.33
C THR A 207 1.35 -28.53 -5.77
N GLU A 208 0.72 -29.65 -5.37
CA GLU A 208 -0.71 -29.89 -5.57
C GLU A 208 -1.55 -28.70 -5.10
N ARG A 209 -1.24 -28.15 -3.92
CA ARG A 209 -1.94 -26.97 -3.37
C ARG A 209 -1.82 -25.76 -4.29
N THR A 210 -0.66 -25.53 -4.86
CA THR A 210 -0.42 -24.45 -5.81
C THR A 210 -1.26 -24.62 -7.07
N LEU A 211 -1.39 -25.87 -7.58
CA LEU A 211 -2.23 -26.15 -8.73
C LEU A 211 -3.71 -25.88 -8.44
N TYR A 212 -4.20 -26.23 -7.24
CA TYR A 212 -5.56 -25.86 -6.83
C TYR A 212 -5.77 -24.35 -6.82
N THR A 213 -4.81 -23.61 -6.29
CA THR A 213 -4.85 -22.14 -6.30
C THR A 213 -4.85 -21.61 -7.73
N TYR A 214 -4.00 -22.12 -8.62
CA TYR A 214 -3.96 -21.71 -10.02
C TYR A 214 -5.28 -21.96 -10.76
N ILE A 215 -5.97 -23.04 -10.45
CA ILE A 215 -7.30 -23.34 -11.04
C ILE A 215 -8.36 -22.43 -10.43
N GLU A 216 -8.32 -22.20 -9.10
CA GLU A 216 -9.28 -21.35 -8.39
C GLU A 216 -9.15 -19.89 -8.82
N ASP A 217 -7.93 -19.40 -9.02
CA ASP A 217 -7.65 -18.03 -9.43
C ASP A 217 -7.75 -17.83 -10.96
N GLY A 218 -8.02 -18.88 -11.75
CA GLY A 218 -8.18 -18.78 -13.20
C GLY A 218 -6.89 -18.62 -13.99
N VAL A 219 -5.73 -18.92 -13.37
CA VAL A 219 -4.38 -18.74 -13.94
C VAL A 219 -4.20 -19.43 -15.29
N PHE A 220 -4.74 -20.66 -15.41
CA PHE A 220 -4.69 -21.41 -16.65
C PHE A 220 -5.56 -20.79 -17.74
N GLN A 221 -6.71 -20.24 -17.38
CA GLN A 221 -7.60 -19.56 -18.32
C GLN A 221 -6.95 -18.29 -18.88
N ASP A 222 -6.28 -17.52 -18.01
CA ASP A 222 -5.49 -16.35 -18.42
C ASP A 222 -4.34 -16.71 -19.35
N ALA A 223 -3.76 -17.90 -19.19
CA ALA A 223 -2.72 -18.42 -20.08
C ALA A 223 -3.27 -19.03 -21.39
N GLY A 224 -4.59 -19.05 -21.55
CA GLY A 224 -5.26 -19.57 -22.76
C GLY A 224 -5.58 -21.07 -22.70
N VAL A 225 -5.51 -21.69 -21.51
CA VAL A 225 -5.89 -23.10 -21.31
C VAL A 225 -7.15 -23.15 -20.44
N SER A 226 -8.24 -23.66 -21.01
CA SER A 226 -9.53 -23.77 -20.33
C SER A 226 -9.50 -24.90 -19.30
N ILE A 227 -8.96 -24.61 -18.11
CA ILE A 227 -9.05 -25.45 -16.91
C ILE A 227 -9.80 -24.66 -15.83
N THR A 228 -10.83 -25.29 -15.26
CA THR A 228 -11.71 -24.66 -14.27
C THR A 228 -11.94 -25.59 -13.08
N ASN A 229 -12.56 -25.09 -12.02
CA ASN A 229 -12.99 -25.91 -10.90
C ASN A 229 -13.97 -27.05 -11.31
N LEU A 230 -14.60 -26.92 -12.48
CA LEU A 230 -15.51 -27.94 -13.01
C LEU A 230 -14.77 -29.18 -13.53
N ASP A 231 -13.51 -29.07 -13.87
CA ASP A 231 -12.68 -30.17 -14.36
C ASP A 231 -12.10 -31.02 -13.22
N LEU A 232 -12.25 -30.55 -11.99
CA LEU A 232 -11.73 -31.25 -10.80
C LEU A 232 -12.70 -32.35 -10.31
N LYS A 233 -12.13 -33.45 -9.83
CA LYS A 233 -12.89 -34.64 -9.39
C LYS A 233 -13.96 -34.35 -8.30
N LYS A 234 -13.77 -33.33 -7.45
CA LYS A 234 -14.71 -32.90 -6.39
C LYS A 234 -15.29 -31.50 -6.68
N LYS A 235 -15.72 -31.26 -7.89
CA LYS A 235 -16.19 -29.95 -8.39
C LYS A 235 -17.33 -29.31 -7.58
N VAL A 236 -18.24 -30.10 -7.03
CA VAL A 236 -19.44 -29.60 -6.31
C VAL A 236 -19.09 -28.86 -5.00
N ARG A 237 -17.90 -29.08 -4.44
CA ARG A 237 -17.46 -28.46 -3.18
C ARG A 237 -16.50 -27.29 -3.38
N ARG A 238 -16.20 -26.92 -4.63
CA ARG A 238 -15.22 -25.86 -4.92
C ARG A 238 -15.91 -24.58 -5.32
N LYS A 239 -15.40 -23.47 -4.82
CA LYS A 239 -15.88 -22.13 -5.23
C LYS A 239 -15.52 -21.88 -6.69
N ILE A 240 -16.46 -21.32 -7.43
CA ILE A 240 -16.18 -20.77 -8.77
C ILE A 240 -15.13 -19.65 -8.62
N PRO A 241 -14.06 -19.64 -9.44
CA PRO A 241 -13.06 -18.59 -9.32
C PRO A 241 -13.71 -17.22 -9.45
N LYS A 242 -13.39 -16.33 -8.53
CA LYS A 242 -13.57 -14.92 -8.76
C LYS A 242 -12.57 -14.55 -9.85
N ASN A 243 -13.00 -13.87 -10.90
CA ASN A 243 -12.12 -13.38 -11.97
C ASN A 243 -11.04 -12.45 -11.37
N ARG A 244 -9.99 -13.03 -10.84
CA ARG A 244 -8.76 -12.32 -10.47
C ARG A 244 -7.82 -12.48 -11.64
N LYS A 245 -7.52 -11.38 -12.32
CA LYS A 245 -6.48 -11.39 -13.35
C LYS A 245 -5.15 -11.64 -12.68
N THR A 246 -4.51 -12.72 -13.08
CA THR A 246 -3.19 -13.12 -12.58
C THR A 246 -2.15 -12.17 -13.19
N GLN A 247 -1.42 -11.48 -12.32
CA GLN A 247 -0.28 -10.68 -12.77
C GLN A 247 0.92 -11.60 -12.96
N TYR A 248 1.29 -11.84 -14.21
CA TYR A 248 2.53 -12.52 -14.61
C TYR A 248 3.70 -11.52 -14.61
N ALA A 249 4.02 -10.91 -13.50
CA ALA A 249 5.12 -9.97 -13.46
C ALA A 249 6.30 -10.56 -12.67
N LYS A 250 7.49 -10.58 -13.28
CA LYS A 250 8.74 -10.65 -12.54
C LYS A 250 8.76 -9.50 -11.50
N ARG A 251 9.45 -9.71 -10.38
CA ARG A 251 9.62 -8.73 -9.29
C ARG A 251 9.69 -7.31 -9.84
N GLN A 252 8.64 -6.53 -9.61
CA GLN A 252 8.60 -5.13 -9.98
C GLN A 252 9.53 -4.34 -9.07
N ASP A 253 10.18 -3.31 -9.63
CA ASP A 253 10.81 -2.30 -8.83
C ASP A 253 9.76 -1.65 -7.93
N ARG A 254 10.04 -1.60 -6.62
CA ARG A 254 9.16 -1.04 -5.59
C ARG A 254 9.74 0.21 -4.96
N SER A 255 10.68 0.85 -5.65
CA SER A 255 11.28 2.10 -5.21
C SER A 255 10.23 3.18 -4.94
N TYR A 256 9.09 3.15 -5.64
CA TYR A 256 7.97 4.07 -5.44
C TYR A 256 7.32 3.99 -4.05
N LEU A 257 7.45 2.85 -3.33
CA LEU A 257 6.92 2.67 -1.96
C LEU A 257 7.79 3.31 -0.88
N LYS A 258 9.01 3.73 -1.20
CA LYS A 258 9.94 4.27 -0.21
C LYS A 258 9.40 5.58 0.38
N GLY A 259 9.13 5.58 1.68
CA GLY A 259 8.53 6.72 2.40
C GLY A 259 7.05 6.94 2.08
N ARG A 260 6.37 5.92 1.50
CA ARG A 260 4.96 6.00 1.10
C ARG A 260 4.15 4.77 1.52
N THR A 261 4.63 4.02 2.51
CA THR A 261 3.91 2.85 3.05
C THR A 261 2.71 3.30 3.88
N HIS A 262 1.82 2.36 4.22
CA HIS A 262 0.72 2.64 5.15
C HIS A 262 1.22 3.05 6.55
N LEU A 263 2.41 2.58 6.95
CA LEU A 263 3.04 3.05 8.19
C LEU A 263 3.45 4.52 8.08
N ASP A 264 4.05 4.93 6.95
CA ASP A 264 4.39 6.34 6.72
C ASP A 264 3.13 7.22 6.72
N TYR A 265 2.02 6.70 6.18
CA TYR A 265 0.71 7.34 6.22
C TYR A 265 0.20 7.52 7.65
N THR A 266 0.25 6.47 8.49
CA THR A 266 -0.20 6.57 9.89
C THR A 266 0.66 7.53 10.69
N ASN A 267 1.98 7.49 10.52
CA ASN A 267 2.90 8.44 11.16
C ASN A 267 2.60 9.89 10.72
N TYR A 268 2.32 10.08 9.43
CA TYR A 268 1.95 11.40 8.93
C TYR A 268 0.66 11.93 9.57
N LEU A 269 -0.34 11.08 9.75
CA LEU A 269 -1.61 11.48 10.40
C LEU A 269 -1.47 11.73 11.90
N GLU A 270 -0.55 11.04 12.58
CA GLU A 270 -0.23 11.34 13.99
C GLU A 270 0.37 12.74 14.15
N GLU A 271 1.18 13.18 13.19
CA GLU A 271 1.75 14.52 13.14
C GLU A 271 0.77 15.58 12.60
N ASN A 272 -0.18 15.17 11.77
CA ASN A 272 -1.13 16.04 11.08
C ASN A 272 -2.56 15.48 11.19
N PRO A 273 -3.21 15.53 12.35
CA PRO A 273 -4.50 14.90 12.59
C PRO A 273 -5.65 15.49 11.77
N ASP A 274 -5.52 16.74 11.31
CA ASP A 274 -6.52 17.44 10.49
C ASP A 274 -6.25 17.30 8.98
N ALA A 275 -5.29 16.45 8.57
CA ALA A 275 -4.94 16.27 7.16
C ALA A 275 -6.15 15.83 6.32
N ARG A 276 -6.29 16.42 5.14
CA ARG A 276 -7.35 16.09 4.19
C ARG A 276 -6.99 14.87 3.38
N ILE A 277 -7.80 13.81 3.52
CA ILE A 277 -7.54 12.50 2.92
C ILE A 277 -8.52 12.26 1.79
N VAL A 278 -7.97 11.83 0.65
CA VAL A 278 -8.72 11.31 -0.49
C VAL A 278 -8.28 9.87 -0.73
N GLU A 279 -9.21 8.93 -0.61
CA GLU A 279 -8.99 7.54 -1.01
C GLU A 279 -9.19 7.40 -2.52
N MET A 280 -8.26 6.75 -3.20
CA MET A 280 -8.26 6.57 -4.65
C MET A 280 -8.24 5.08 -5.03
N ASP A 281 -8.98 4.71 -6.08
CA ASP A 281 -9.04 3.35 -6.62
C ASP A 281 -9.49 3.35 -8.08
N THR A 282 -9.36 2.21 -8.76
CA THR A 282 -9.86 2.01 -10.13
C THR A 282 -10.96 0.97 -10.16
N VAL A 283 -12.13 1.33 -10.67
CA VAL A 283 -13.28 0.44 -10.86
C VAL A 283 -13.39 0.05 -12.32
N TYR A 284 -13.43 -1.25 -12.58
CA TYR A 284 -13.57 -1.82 -13.91
C TYR A 284 -14.25 -3.19 -13.84
N ASN A 285 -14.73 -3.69 -14.99
CA ASN A 285 -15.29 -5.02 -15.10
C ASN A 285 -14.45 -5.94 -15.98
N ASP A 286 -13.78 -5.39 -17.00
CA ASP A 286 -12.79 -6.08 -17.82
C ASP A 286 -11.48 -5.25 -17.86
N VAL A 287 -10.36 -5.88 -17.56
CA VAL A 287 -9.04 -5.22 -17.59
C VAL A 287 -8.53 -5.03 -19.03
N SER A 288 -9.00 -5.86 -19.97
CA SER A 288 -8.50 -5.82 -21.35
C SER A 288 -9.23 -4.81 -22.23
N ASN A 289 -10.50 -4.57 -21.95
CA ASN A 289 -11.40 -3.88 -22.87
C ASN A 289 -12.08 -2.64 -22.27
N GLY A 290 -11.60 -2.09 -21.13
CA GLY A 290 -12.17 -0.84 -20.60
C GLY A 290 -13.71 -0.73 -20.72
N PRO A 291 -14.30 0.40 -20.46
CA PRO A 291 -13.72 1.57 -19.83
C PRO A 291 -13.40 1.36 -18.34
N PHE A 292 -12.62 2.30 -17.81
CA PHE A 292 -12.18 2.32 -16.42
C PHE A 292 -12.68 3.57 -15.73
N ILE A 293 -13.03 3.46 -14.47
CA ILE A 293 -13.40 4.61 -13.64
C ILE A 293 -12.34 4.75 -12.54
N GLN A 294 -11.57 5.81 -12.58
CA GLN A 294 -10.76 6.21 -11.43
C GLN A 294 -11.66 6.96 -10.45
N THR A 295 -11.66 6.53 -9.20
CA THR A 295 -12.53 7.05 -8.15
C THR A 295 -11.72 7.79 -7.11
N PHE A 296 -12.17 8.98 -6.72
CA PHE A 296 -11.61 9.81 -5.66
C PHE A 296 -12.66 10.02 -4.59
N LYS A 297 -12.41 9.51 -3.39
CA LYS A 297 -13.30 9.62 -2.24
C LYS A 297 -12.74 10.60 -1.23
N PHE A 298 -13.32 11.77 -1.17
CA PHE A 298 -13.01 12.78 -0.15
C PHE A 298 -13.68 12.39 1.17
N LEU A 299 -12.87 12.06 2.17
CA LEU A 299 -13.41 11.57 3.45
C LEU A 299 -14.17 12.65 4.21
N GLN A 300 -13.71 13.90 4.16
CA GLN A 300 -14.28 15.04 4.84
C GLN A 300 -15.76 15.30 4.48
N TYR A 301 -16.10 15.16 3.19
CA TYR A 301 -17.43 15.47 2.66
C TYR A 301 -18.22 14.20 2.33
N ASP A 302 -17.64 13.04 2.51
CA ASP A 302 -18.17 11.77 1.97
C ASP A 302 -18.46 11.84 0.47
N LEU A 303 -17.71 12.66 -0.27
CA LEU A 303 -17.90 12.97 -1.68
C LEU A 303 -17.12 11.97 -2.55
N LEU A 304 -17.72 11.53 -3.67
CA LEU A 304 -17.10 10.67 -4.67
C LEU A 304 -16.98 11.42 -6.00
N ILE A 305 -15.79 11.47 -6.56
CA ILE A 305 -15.57 11.96 -7.94
C ILE A 305 -15.09 10.78 -8.78
N CYS A 306 -15.72 10.59 -9.94
CA CYS A 306 -15.40 9.55 -10.90
C CYS A 306 -14.77 10.18 -12.14
N ILE A 307 -13.63 9.65 -12.56
CA ILE A 307 -12.93 10.06 -13.79
C ILE A 307 -12.91 8.88 -14.77
N TYR A 308 -13.30 9.14 -16.00
CA TYR A 308 -13.37 8.17 -17.08
C TYR A 308 -11.99 7.97 -17.72
N HIS A 309 -11.65 6.72 -18.02
CA HIS A 309 -10.45 6.36 -18.76
C HIS A 309 -10.74 5.23 -19.77
N GLU A 310 -10.07 5.28 -20.89
CA GLU A 310 -10.14 4.21 -21.90
C GLU A 310 -9.17 3.07 -21.60
N SER A 311 -8.09 3.35 -20.89
CA SER A 311 -7.09 2.36 -20.51
C SER A 311 -6.68 2.47 -19.03
N LYS A 312 -6.09 1.39 -18.49
CA LYS A 312 -5.63 1.29 -17.11
C LYS A 312 -4.10 1.31 -17.06
N THR A 313 -3.52 2.42 -17.47
CA THR A 313 -2.09 2.65 -17.42
C THR A 313 -1.73 3.66 -16.34
N SER A 314 -0.48 3.66 -15.91
CA SER A 314 0.04 4.64 -14.94
C SER A 314 -0.14 6.08 -15.44
N ASP A 315 0.12 6.32 -16.72
CA ASP A 315 -0.03 7.64 -17.35
C ASP A 315 -1.48 8.10 -17.38
N GLU A 316 -2.42 7.19 -17.65
CA GLU A 316 -3.85 7.53 -17.62
C GLU A 316 -4.33 7.85 -16.20
N MET A 317 -3.88 7.09 -15.19
CA MET A 317 -4.22 7.40 -13.79
C MET A 317 -3.60 8.72 -13.34
N LEU A 318 -2.41 9.07 -13.81
CA LEU A 318 -1.82 10.38 -13.57
C LEU A 318 -2.65 11.50 -14.23
N LYS A 319 -3.09 11.34 -15.49
CA LYS A 319 -3.99 12.29 -16.16
C LYS A 319 -5.27 12.52 -15.36
N GLY A 320 -5.80 11.48 -14.71
CA GLY A 320 -6.99 11.63 -13.86
C GLY A 320 -6.72 12.49 -12.62
N ILE A 321 -5.54 12.39 -12.01
CA ILE A 321 -5.15 13.28 -10.90
C ILE A 321 -5.01 14.72 -11.41
N LEU A 322 -4.40 14.92 -12.57
CA LEU A 322 -4.26 16.24 -13.18
C LEU A 322 -5.62 16.85 -13.57
N LEU A 323 -6.54 16.03 -14.06
CA LEU A 323 -7.91 16.47 -14.38
C LEU A 323 -8.67 16.88 -13.11
N LEU A 324 -8.49 16.13 -12.00
CA LEU A 324 -9.06 16.50 -10.72
C LEU A 324 -8.48 17.84 -10.21
N GLU A 325 -7.17 18.06 -10.38
CA GLU A 325 -6.54 19.34 -10.07
C GLU A 325 -7.09 20.47 -10.94
N GLN A 326 -7.32 20.21 -12.22
CA GLN A 326 -7.94 21.18 -13.14
C GLN A 326 -9.38 21.52 -12.69
N TYR A 327 -10.14 20.55 -12.22
CA TYR A 327 -11.50 20.79 -11.70
C TYR A 327 -11.51 21.66 -10.47
N LEU A 328 -10.62 21.38 -9.52
CA LEU A 328 -10.59 22.07 -8.24
C LEU A 328 -9.78 23.38 -8.26
N GLY A 329 -8.87 23.52 -9.21
CA GLY A 329 -7.81 24.51 -9.20
C GLY A 329 -6.71 24.18 -8.19
N PRO A 330 -5.46 24.65 -8.43
CA PRO A 330 -4.30 24.27 -7.61
C PRO A 330 -4.43 24.70 -6.14
N ASP A 331 -5.11 25.79 -5.87
CA ASP A 331 -5.36 26.35 -4.55
C ASP A 331 -6.24 25.42 -3.67
N ILE A 332 -7.41 25.03 -4.17
CA ILE A 332 -8.30 24.09 -3.47
C ILE A 332 -7.71 22.70 -3.46
N PHE A 333 -7.11 22.25 -4.57
CA PHE A 333 -6.50 20.92 -4.66
C PHE A 333 -5.43 20.70 -3.58
N ASN A 334 -4.53 21.67 -3.37
CA ASN A 334 -3.46 21.55 -2.37
C ASN A 334 -3.99 21.37 -0.94
N VAL A 335 -5.16 21.96 -0.64
CA VAL A 335 -5.78 21.85 0.68
C VAL A 335 -6.59 20.57 0.80
N GLU A 336 -7.44 20.28 -0.17
CA GLU A 336 -8.45 19.23 -0.06
C GLU A 336 -7.94 17.84 -0.48
N VAL A 337 -6.84 17.79 -1.23
CA VAL A 337 -6.15 16.57 -1.68
C VAL A 337 -4.74 16.53 -1.10
N GLU A 338 -4.62 16.83 0.18
CA GLU A 338 -3.34 16.84 0.88
C GLU A 338 -2.70 15.45 0.88
N VAL A 339 -3.54 14.42 1.07
CA VAL A 339 -3.12 13.01 1.07
C VAL A 339 -3.98 12.21 0.09
N LEU A 340 -3.33 11.50 -0.83
CA LEU A 340 -3.92 10.46 -1.67
C LEU A 340 -3.54 9.09 -1.13
N LEU A 341 -4.53 8.32 -0.70
CA LEU A 341 -4.35 6.93 -0.25
C LEU A 341 -4.86 5.97 -1.32
N THR A 342 -3.97 5.11 -1.84
CA THR A 342 -4.30 4.16 -2.91
C THR A 342 -3.80 2.75 -2.60
N ASP A 343 -4.13 1.77 -3.42
CA ASP A 343 -3.53 0.44 -3.36
C ASP A 343 -2.19 0.39 -4.12
N ARG A 344 -1.56 -0.79 -4.08
CA ARG A 344 -0.27 -1.03 -4.77
C ARG A 344 -0.48 -1.54 -6.20
N GLY A 345 -1.53 -1.08 -6.88
CA GLY A 345 -1.77 -1.40 -8.28
C GLY A 345 -0.65 -0.91 -9.19
N SER A 346 -0.37 -1.65 -10.26
CA SER A 346 0.65 -1.25 -11.24
C SER A 346 0.32 0.08 -11.94
N GLU A 347 -0.92 0.49 -11.92
CA GLU A 347 -1.41 1.75 -12.45
C GLU A 347 -1.11 2.97 -11.56
N PHE A 348 -0.65 2.76 -10.32
CA PHE A 348 -0.38 3.85 -9.38
C PHE A 348 1.12 4.00 -9.05
N VAL A 349 2.02 3.53 -9.92
CA VAL A 349 3.47 3.56 -9.67
C VAL A 349 4.11 4.92 -9.88
N SER A 350 3.47 5.84 -10.61
CA SER A 350 3.96 7.21 -10.88
C SER A 350 3.73 8.19 -9.70
N ALA A 351 4.03 7.73 -8.48
CA ALA A 351 3.79 8.52 -7.27
C ALA A 351 4.52 9.87 -7.27
N SER A 352 5.78 9.90 -7.70
CA SER A 352 6.58 11.13 -7.72
C SER A 352 6.00 12.19 -8.65
N GLU A 353 5.50 11.80 -9.81
CA GLU A 353 4.87 12.68 -10.80
C GLU A 353 3.49 13.17 -10.30
N ALA A 354 2.78 12.33 -9.54
CA ALA A 354 1.55 12.73 -8.87
C ALA A 354 1.80 13.72 -7.72
N GLU A 355 2.90 13.56 -6.97
CA GLU A 355 3.22 14.37 -5.80
C GLU A 355 3.79 15.75 -6.12
N TYR A 356 4.46 15.90 -7.25
CA TYR A 356 5.13 17.14 -7.60
C TYR A 356 4.69 17.68 -8.95
N ARG A 357 4.64 19.01 -9.07
CA ARG A 357 4.44 19.73 -10.32
C ARG A 357 5.76 19.92 -11.04
N GLU A 358 5.72 20.34 -12.28
CA GLU A 358 6.91 20.63 -13.09
C GLU A 358 7.79 21.73 -12.48
N ASP A 359 7.21 22.69 -11.76
CA ASP A 359 7.91 23.74 -11.04
C ASP A 359 8.58 23.27 -9.73
N GLY A 360 8.42 21.97 -9.39
CA GLY A 360 8.95 21.37 -8.17
C GLY A 360 8.08 21.62 -6.92
N SER A 361 6.97 22.33 -7.03
CA SER A 361 6.02 22.49 -5.92
C SER A 361 5.30 21.18 -5.62
N ARG A 362 4.98 20.94 -4.34
CA ARG A 362 4.24 19.74 -3.94
C ARG A 362 2.76 19.89 -4.28
N ARG A 363 2.22 18.94 -5.01
CA ARG A 363 0.80 18.83 -5.33
C ARG A 363 0.01 18.11 -4.24
N THR A 364 0.50 16.95 -3.81
CA THR A 364 -0.15 16.07 -2.82
C THR A 364 0.89 15.17 -2.16
N ARG A 365 0.48 14.30 -1.25
CA ARG A 365 1.27 13.17 -0.73
C ARG A 365 0.58 11.88 -1.09
N VAL A 366 1.30 10.96 -1.73
CA VAL A 366 0.76 9.66 -2.10
C VAL A 366 1.21 8.60 -1.11
N TYR A 367 0.25 7.86 -0.55
CA TYR A 367 0.53 6.71 0.30
C TYR A 367 -0.19 5.46 -0.21
N TYR A 368 0.37 4.31 0.12
CA TYR A 368 -0.11 3.02 -0.36
C TYR A 368 -0.57 2.16 0.80
N CYS A 369 -1.78 1.59 0.64
CA CYS A 369 -2.27 0.56 1.54
C CYS A 369 -1.38 -0.68 1.54
N ASP A 370 -1.42 -1.45 2.61
CA ASP A 370 -0.75 -2.74 2.66
C ASP A 370 -1.43 -3.73 1.70
N SER A 371 -0.63 -4.66 1.16
CA SER A 371 -1.15 -5.68 0.27
C SER A 371 -2.25 -6.50 0.96
N MET A 372 -3.38 -6.73 0.27
CA MET A 372 -4.54 -7.49 0.74
C MET A 372 -5.26 -6.87 1.97
N CYS A 373 -4.99 -5.61 2.30
CA CYS A 373 -5.60 -4.88 3.40
C CYS A 373 -6.67 -3.90 2.90
N SER A 374 -7.69 -4.39 2.19
CA SER A 374 -8.77 -3.57 1.62
C SER A 374 -9.50 -2.72 2.67
N TRP A 375 -9.57 -3.20 3.92
CA TRP A 375 -10.17 -2.47 5.03
C TRP A 375 -9.51 -1.10 5.31
N GLN A 376 -8.27 -0.88 4.86
CA GLN A 376 -7.58 0.40 4.98
C GLN A 376 -8.18 1.51 4.09
N LYS A 377 -9.00 1.13 3.09
CA LYS A 377 -9.83 2.04 2.27
C LYS A 377 -11.33 1.77 2.44
N GLY A 378 -11.77 1.50 3.66
CA GLY A 378 -13.15 1.07 3.95
C GLY A 378 -14.22 2.10 3.56
N SER A 379 -13.89 3.40 3.54
CA SER A 379 -14.82 4.44 3.13
C SER A 379 -15.10 4.39 1.62
N LEU A 380 -14.06 4.19 0.82
CA LEU A 380 -14.18 4.04 -0.63
C LEU A 380 -14.90 2.73 -1.00
N GLU A 381 -14.59 1.62 -0.34
CA GLU A 381 -15.29 0.35 -0.57
C GLU A 381 -16.80 0.47 -0.32
N ASN A 382 -17.21 1.17 0.73
CA ASN A 382 -18.63 1.41 1.02
C ASN A 382 -19.33 2.22 -0.09
N VAL A 383 -18.70 3.23 -0.65
CA VAL A 383 -19.31 4.01 -1.72
C VAL A 383 -19.28 3.27 -3.06
N HIS A 384 -18.33 2.36 -3.25
CA HIS A 384 -18.31 1.46 -4.42
C HIS A 384 -19.54 0.56 -4.45
N LEU A 385 -20.19 0.25 -3.33
CA LEU A 385 -21.48 -0.46 -3.35
C LEU A 385 -22.54 0.35 -4.10
N LEU A 386 -22.63 1.66 -3.89
CA LEU A 386 -23.54 2.53 -4.64
C LEU A 386 -23.13 2.61 -6.13
N LEU A 387 -21.83 2.73 -6.41
CA LEU A 387 -21.32 2.71 -7.77
C LEU A 387 -21.68 1.39 -8.50
N ARG A 388 -21.65 0.26 -7.79
CA ARG A 388 -21.99 -1.06 -8.34
C ARG A 388 -23.50 -1.26 -8.59
N GLU A 389 -24.36 -0.45 -7.99
CA GLU A 389 -25.80 -0.40 -8.37
C GLU A 389 -25.98 0.20 -9.78
N ILE A 390 -25.13 1.17 -10.17
CA ILE A 390 -25.14 1.81 -11.48
C ILE A 390 -24.32 0.97 -12.49
N CYS A 391 -23.14 0.51 -12.05
CA CYS A 391 -22.17 -0.24 -12.85
C CYS A 391 -21.97 -1.66 -12.29
N PRO A 392 -22.92 -2.59 -12.49
CA PRO A 392 -22.87 -3.95 -11.92
C PRO A 392 -21.62 -4.71 -12.37
N ASN A 393 -21.15 -5.61 -11.50
CA ASN A 393 -20.07 -6.53 -11.84
C ASN A 393 -20.44 -7.40 -13.04
N LYS A 394 -19.45 -7.75 -13.85
CA LYS A 394 -19.60 -8.64 -15.04
C LYS A 394 -20.45 -8.06 -16.17
N THR A 395 -20.74 -6.79 -16.17
CA THR A 395 -21.44 -6.09 -17.24
C THR A 395 -20.42 -5.32 -18.09
N ASP A 396 -20.57 -5.31 -19.39
CA ASP A 396 -19.80 -4.42 -20.25
C ASP A 396 -20.20 -2.96 -19.96
N LEU A 397 -19.27 -2.19 -19.42
CA LEU A 397 -19.51 -0.81 -19.01
C LEU A 397 -19.71 0.11 -20.22
N TYR A 398 -19.08 -0.19 -21.35
CA TYR A 398 -19.28 0.54 -22.60
C TYR A 398 -20.69 0.31 -23.15
N ALA A 399 -21.12 -0.93 -23.23
CA ALA A 399 -22.49 -1.29 -23.63
C ALA A 399 -23.55 -0.76 -22.65
N LEU A 400 -23.17 -0.52 -21.40
CA LEU A 400 -24.02 0.11 -20.40
C LEU A 400 -24.22 1.61 -20.66
N GLY A 401 -23.33 2.23 -21.45
CA GLY A 401 -23.37 3.65 -21.81
C GLY A 401 -22.29 4.51 -21.11
N LEU A 402 -21.32 3.92 -20.45
CA LEU A 402 -20.16 4.63 -19.91
C LEU A 402 -19.14 4.88 -21.02
N THR A 403 -19.27 6.00 -21.72
CA THR A 403 -18.52 6.30 -22.95
C THR A 403 -17.72 7.60 -22.88
N SER A 404 -17.87 8.38 -21.83
CA SER A 404 -17.22 9.69 -21.72
C SER A 404 -17.14 10.18 -20.27
N GLN A 405 -16.39 11.27 -20.06
CA GLN A 405 -16.28 11.93 -18.78
C GLN A 405 -17.64 12.51 -18.31
N GLU A 406 -18.50 12.98 -19.22
CA GLU A 406 -19.84 13.46 -18.86
C GLU A 406 -20.68 12.34 -18.22
N LYS A 407 -20.54 11.11 -18.72
CA LYS A 407 -21.21 9.95 -18.12
C LYS A 407 -20.66 9.61 -16.75
N ALA A 408 -19.35 9.75 -16.51
CA ALA A 408 -18.74 9.62 -15.19
C ALA A 408 -19.20 10.75 -14.23
N ASN A 409 -19.36 11.98 -14.74
CA ASN A 409 -19.90 13.10 -13.97
C ASN A 409 -21.37 12.86 -13.55
N ILE A 410 -22.18 12.27 -14.42
CA ILE A 410 -23.55 11.85 -14.08
C ILE A 410 -23.56 10.84 -12.94
N ILE A 411 -22.67 9.82 -12.97
CA ILE A 411 -22.53 8.85 -11.89
C ILE A 411 -22.20 9.56 -10.57
N SER A 412 -21.18 10.41 -10.60
CA SER A 412 -20.74 11.19 -9.44
C SER A 412 -21.88 12.05 -8.88
N SER A 413 -22.61 12.74 -9.77
CA SER A 413 -23.71 13.63 -9.41
C SER A 413 -24.84 12.87 -8.69
N HIS A 414 -25.25 11.72 -9.20
CA HIS A 414 -26.30 10.92 -8.57
C HIS A 414 -25.85 10.32 -7.24
N ILE A 415 -24.62 9.79 -7.14
CA ILE A 415 -24.09 9.22 -5.88
C ILE A 415 -23.93 10.31 -4.81
N ASN A 416 -23.49 11.51 -5.18
CA ASN A 416 -23.26 12.60 -4.23
C ASN A 416 -24.54 13.34 -3.85
N SER A 417 -25.58 13.26 -4.66
CA SER A 417 -26.91 13.77 -4.35
C SER A 417 -27.76 12.78 -3.52
N TYR A 418 -27.31 11.53 -3.40
CA TYR A 418 -28.04 10.52 -2.63
C TYR A 418 -27.99 10.80 -1.13
N PRO A 419 -29.15 10.89 -0.43
CA PRO A 419 -29.19 11.10 1.01
C PRO A 419 -28.59 9.93 1.78
N LYS A 420 -27.71 10.20 2.74
CA LYS A 420 -26.97 9.18 3.48
C LYS A 420 -27.34 9.17 4.97
N LYS A 421 -27.61 7.98 5.51
CA LYS A 421 -27.96 7.81 6.92
C LYS A 421 -26.89 8.36 7.87
N LYS A 422 -25.60 8.14 7.53
CA LYS A 422 -24.46 8.66 8.31
C LYS A 422 -24.37 10.20 8.32
N LEU A 423 -24.93 10.85 7.30
CA LEU A 423 -25.06 12.31 7.23
C LEU A 423 -26.43 12.80 7.70
N LYS A 424 -27.13 12.02 8.51
CA LYS A 424 -28.46 12.33 9.06
C LYS A 424 -29.48 12.73 7.96
N GLY A 425 -29.44 12.02 6.84
CA GLY A 425 -30.33 12.24 5.69
C GLY A 425 -29.88 13.37 4.75
N LYS A 426 -28.72 13.97 4.98
CA LYS A 426 -28.11 14.91 4.03
C LYS A 426 -27.34 14.18 2.94
N SER A 427 -27.18 14.84 1.80
CA SER A 427 -26.31 14.37 0.72
C SER A 427 -24.87 14.89 0.88
N SER A 428 -23.93 14.29 0.13
CA SER A 428 -22.54 14.77 0.11
C SER A 428 -22.42 16.17 -0.48
N PHE A 429 -23.22 16.51 -1.49
CA PHE A 429 -23.24 17.87 -2.03
C PHE A 429 -23.73 18.90 -1.01
N GLN A 430 -24.82 18.61 -0.29
CA GLN A 430 -25.29 19.51 0.77
C GLN A 430 -24.24 19.74 1.86
N LEU A 431 -23.45 18.73 2.19
CA LEU A 431 -22.36 18.86 3.14
C LEU A 431 -21.20 19.68 2.54
N LEU A 432 -20.84 19.44 1.29
CA LEU A 432 -19.80 20.18 0.60
C LEU A 432 -20.16 21.66 0.44
N GLU A 433 -21.36 21.97 -0.07
CA GLU A 433 -21.87 23.35 -0.25
C GLU A 433 -21.87 24.13 1.07
N PHE A 434 -22.15 23.44 2.19
CA PHE A 434 -22.14 24.07 3.52
C PHE A 434 -20.72 24.33 4.04
N ILE A 435 -19.77 23.40 3.83
CA ILE A 435 -18.42 23.50 4.42
C ILE A 435 -17.45 24.23 3.48
N ASN A 436 -17.52 23.97 2.18
CA ASN A 436 -16.61 24.51 1.17
C ASN A 436 -17.37 24.84 -0.13
N PRO A 437 -18.09 25.98 -0.14
CA PRO A 437 -18.86 26.40 -1.30
C PRO A 437 -18.00 26.65 -2.54
N ASP A 438 -16.78 27.16 -2.38
CA ASP A 438 -15.87 27.40 -3.51
C ASP A 438 -15.51 26.11 -4.25
N MET A 439 -15.24 25.04 -3.51
CA MET A 439 -15.02 23.72 -4.10
C MET A 439 -16.28 23.19 -4.79
N ALA A 440 -17.47 23.42 -4.20
CA ALA A 440 -18.74 23.02 -4.82
C ALA A 440 -18.94 23.74 -6.15
N ASP A 441 -18.73 25.04 -6.20
CA ASP A 441 -18.86 25.85 -7.42
C ASP A 441 -17.91 25.38 -8.53
N ARG A 442 -16.66 25.08 -8.21
CA ARG A 442 -15.70 24.55 -9.18
C ARG A 442 -16.09 23.19 -9.72
N LEU A 443 -16.60 22.31 -8.87
CA LEU A 443 -17.11 21.01 -9.33
C LEU A 443 -18.35 21.16 -10.22
N HIS A 444 -19.22 22.14 -9.93
CA HIS A 444 -20.36 22.45 -10.81
C HIS A 444 -19.89 22.97 -12.18
N GLN A 445 -18.89 23.84 -12.21
CA GLN A 445 -18.27 24.30 -13.46
C GLN A 445 -17.61 23.16 -14.24
N ALA A 446 -17.08 22.15 -13.55
CA ALA A 446 -16.53 20.93 -14.16
C ALA A 446 -17.60 19.93 -14.65
N GLY A 447 -18.90 20.27 -14.53
CA GLY A 447 -20.00 19.47 -15.04
C GLY A 447 -20.61 18.48 -14.03
N LEU A 448 -20.29 18.57 -12.75
CA LEU A 448 -21.06 17.89 -11.72
C LEU A 448 -22.27 18.75 -11.33
N PHE A 449 -23.39 18.11 -10.96
CA PHE A 449 -24.62 18.85 -10.66
C PHE A 449 -25.42 18.20 -9.53
N VAL A 450 -26.18 18.98 -8.80
CA VAL A 450 -27.08 18.50 -7.76
C VAL A 450 -28.34 17.94 -8.39
N VAL A 451 -28.66 16.70 -8.05
CA VAL A 451 -29.89 16.01 -8.49
C VAL A 451 -30.94 16.12 -7.37
N GLN A 452 -32.16 16.50 -7.70
CA GLN A 452 -33.28 16.49 -6.74
C GLN A 452 -33.47 15.09 -6.16
N SER A 453 -33.75 14.99 -4.87
CA SER A 453 -33.79 13.71 -4.12
C SER A 453 -34.63 12.63 -4.77
N ASP A 454 -35.81 12.99 -5.28
CA ASP A 454 -36.75 12.08 -5.96
C ASP A 454 -36.35 11.70 -7.39
N LYS A 455 -35.37 12.40 -7.96
CA LYS A 455 -34.81 12.09 -9.27
C LYS A 455 -33.50 11.32 -9.20
N VAL A 456 -32.96 11.14 -7.99
CA VAL A 456 -31.71 10.37 -7.82
C VAL A 456 -31.94 8.92 -8.24
N THR A 457 -31.15 8.45 -9.17
CA THR A 457 -31.24 7.11 -9.76
C THR A 457 -29.92 6.37 -9.58
N LEU A 458 -29.97 5.22 -8.92
CA LEU A 458 -28.82 4.31 -8.73
C LEU A 458 -29.12 2.98 -9.44
N LYS A 459 -29.33 3.04 -10.76
CA LYS A 459 -29.63 1.89 -11.62
C LYS A 459 -28.86 1.98 -12.94
N PRO A 460 -28.58 0.82 -13.57
CA PRO A 460 -27.82 0.74 -14.81
C PRO A 460 -28.38 1.59 -15.97
N TYR A 461 -29.68 1.76 -16.04
CA TYR A 461 -30.31 2.55 -17.12
C TYR A 461 -30.00 4.05 -17.04
N LEU A 462 -29.44 4.53 -15.90
CA LEU A 462 -29.01 5.92 -15.76
C LEU A 462 -28.10 6.38 -16.89
N LEU A 463 -27.18 5.51 -17.33
CA LEU A 463 -26.21 5.84 -18.38
C LEU A 463 -26.78 5.77 -19.80
N LYS A 464 -27.93 5.14 -19.97
CA LYS A 464 -28.62 5.02 -21.28
C LYS A 464 -29.54 6.20 -21.59
N THR A 465 -29.94 6.96 -20.58
CA THR A 465 -30.73 8.18 -20.80
C THR A 465 -29.85 9.26 -21.40
N ASN A 466 -30.25 9.75 -22.60
CA ASN A 466 -29.65 10.97 -23.11
C ASN A 466 -29.99 12.10 -22.12
N SER A 467 -28.96 12.76 -21.57
CA SER A 467 -29.12 13.97 -20.79
C SER A 467 -29.87 15.00 -21.67
N ARG A 468 -31.11 15.20 -21.40
CA ARG A 468 -31.85 16.38 -21.83
C ARG A 468 -31.86 17.40 -20.71
#